data_b2eae5e704d8db8900fc0516ee6f7d06
#
_entry.id   b2eae5e704d8db8900fc0516ee6f7d06
#
_cell.length_a   1.000
_cell.length_b   1.000
_cell.length_c   1.000
_cell.angle_alpha   90.00
_cell.angle_beta   90.00
_cell.angle_gamma   90.00
#
_symmetry.space_group_name_H-M   'P 1'
#
loop_
_entity.id
_entity.type
_entity.pdbx_description
1 polymer ?
#
loop_
_entity_poly.entity_id
_entity_poly.type
_entity_poly.pdbx_seq_one_letter_code
_entity_poly.pdbx_strand_id
1 'polypeptide(L)'
;LVDRMAAYKLNQLQLYMEHTFLFAKFSEVWRDDTPLTPEDILELDAYCRKRHIELIPSIACFGHLYKVLRTKTYCHLCELPDMEQEPFGFVDRMKHHTLDVSNPESMQLAKSLIDEFMPLFTSKYFNICADETFDLGKGKSAGLAETKGTQRMYLDFVKELCGYVVSKGKIPMFWGDIICAFPEAVQELPKETICLNWGYDADWPED
;
A
#
# COMPACT_ATOMS: atom_id res chain seq x y z
N LEU A 1 -15.98 -16.46 5.40
CA LEU A 1 -16.14 -15.00 5.37
C LEU A 1 -17.07 -14.59 4.22
N VAL A 2 -16.72 -14.83 2.95
CA VAL A 2 -17.43 -14.34 1.74
C VAL A 2 -18.91 -14.74 1.71
N ASP A 3 -19.29 -15.97 2.08
CA ASP A 3 -20.70 -16.40 2.14
C ASP A 3 -21.52 -15.58 3.16
N ARG A 4 -20.90 -15.24 4.29
CA ARG A 4 -21.56 -14.37 5.30
C ARG A 4 -21.71 -12.96 4.78
N MET A 5 -20.69 -12.42 4.10
CA MET A 5 -20.77 -11.11 3.47
C MET A 5 -21.90 -11.05 2.46
N ALA A 6 -22.04 -12.08 1.61
CA ALA A 6 -23.13 -12.17 0.65
C ALA A 6 -24.50 -12.22 1.32
N ALA A 7 -24.65 -12.97 2.43
CA ALA A 7 -25.89 -13.05 3.20
C ALA A 7 -26.29 -11.68 3.80
N TYR A 8 -25.31 -10.87 4.20
CA TYR A 8 -25.52 -9.51 4.71
C TYR A 8 -25.54 -8.44 3.61
N LYS A 9 -25.47 -8.85 2.32
CA LYS A 9 -25.47 -7.95 1.15
C LYS A 9 -24.29 -6.97 1.14
N LEU A 10 -23.16 -7.33 1.74
CA LEU A 10 -21.91 -6.62 1.57
C LEU A 10 -21.36 -6.96 0.17
N ASN A 11 -20.98 -5.96 -0.59
CA ASN A 11 -20.66 -6.10 -2.01
C ASN A 11 -19.20 -5.79 -2.38
N GLN A 12 -18.37 -5.42 -1.40
CA GLN A 12 -16.94 -5.20 -1.60
C GLN A 12 -16.13 -5.84 -0.48
N LEU A 13 -14.97 -6.41 -0.82
CA LEU A 13 -13.98 -6.97 0.10
C LEU A 13 -12.61 -6.45 -0.30
N GLN A 14 -11.89 -5.89 0.66
CA GLN A 14 -10.45 -5.61 0.52
C GLN A 14 -9.69 -6.48 1.50
N LEU A 15 -8.67 -7.18 1.01
CA LEU A 15 -7.69 -7.85 1.85
C LEU A 15 -6.48 -6.93 1.95
N TYR A 16 -6.31 -6.26 3.09
CA TYR A 16 -5.14 -5.44 3.35
C TYR A 16 -3.89 -6.33 3.39
N MET A 17 -2.98 -6.14 2.45
CA MET A 17 -1.77 -6.93 2.33
C MET A 17 -0.53 -6.07 2.41
N GLU A 18 0.41 -6.46 3.27
CA GLU A 18 1.76 -5.87 3.34
C GLU A 18 2.76 -6.71 2.53
N HIS A 19 2.75 -8.04 2.74
CA HIS A 19 3.76 -8.94 2.19
C HIS A 19 3.25 -10.39 2.03
N THR A 20 1.98 -10.65 2.27
CA THR A 20 1.41 -11.99 2.33
C THR A 20 0.98 -12.56 0.97
N PHE A 21 1.59 -12.07 -0.11
CA PHE A 21 1.43 -12.57 -1.47
C PHE A 21 2.74 -13.14 -2.01
N LEU A 22 2.63 -14.21 -2.80
CA LEU A 22 3.76 -14.90 -3.43
C LEU A 22 4.21 -14.13 -4.67
N PHE A 23 4.99 -13.06 -4.46
CA PHE A 23 5.61 -12.33 -5.56
C PHE A 23 6.73 -13.13 -6.21
N ALA A 24 6.71 -13.32 -7.50
CA ALA A 24 7.71 -14.08 -8.22
C ALA A 24 9.12 -13.43 -8.13
N LYS A 25 9.16 -12.09 -8.11
CA LYS A 25 10.42 -11.33 -8.07
C LYS A 25 10.98 -11.12 -6.66
N PHE A 26 10.21 -11.37 -5.61
CA PHE A 26 10.56 -11.00 -4.23
C PHE A 26 10.63 -12.22 -3.30
N SER A 27 11.28 -13.30 -3.74
CA SER A 27 11.33 -14.58 -3.00
C SER A 27 11.91 -14.47 -1.58
N GLU A 28 12.80 -13.49 -1.32
CA GLU A 28 13.33 -13.23 0.03
C GLU A 28 12.23 -12.78 1.01
N VAL A 29 11.14 -12.19 0.52
CA VAL A 29 10.05 -11.64 1.33
C VAL A 29 9.18 -12.74 1.94
N TRP A 30 8.89 -13.78 1.16
CA TRP A 30 7.90 -14.81 1.51
C TRP A 30 8.49 -16.22 1.72
N ARG A 31 9.79 -16.42 1.46
CA ARG A 31 10.44 -17.73 1.47
C ARG A 31 10.15 -18.59 2.72
N ASP A 32 10.06 -17.95 3.89
CA ASP A 32 9.85 -18.61 5.17
C ASP A 32 8.39 -18.46 5.70
N ASP A 33 7.47 -18.07 4.82
CA ASP A 33 6.06 -17.84 5.12
C ASP A 33 5.14 -18.71 4.25
N THR A 34 3.85 -18.61 4.47
CA THR A 34 2.79 -19.26 3.67
C THR A 34 1.93 -18.17 2.99
N PRO A 35 2.47 -17.48 1.96
CA PRO A 35 1.76 -16.41 1.27
C PRO A 35 0.61 -16.96 0.43
N LEU A 36 -0.36 -16.10 0.11
CA LEU A 36 -1.35 -16.40 -0.92
C LEU A 36 -0.68 -16.46 -2.29
N THR A 37 -1.01 -17.50 -3.04
CA THR A 37 -0.52 -17.67 -4.41
C THR A 37 -1.35 -16.89 -5.42
N PRO A 38 -0.86 -16.67 -6.65
CA PRO A 38 -1.69 -16.15 -7.74
C PRO A 38 -2.96 -16.97 -7.98
N GLU A 39 -2.88 -18.28 -7.89
CA GLU A 39 -4.01 -19.21 -8.03
C GLU A 39 -5.06 -18.99 -6.93
N ASP A 40 -4.62 -18.82 -5.67
CA ASP A 40 -5.53 -18.53 -4.55
C ASP A 40 -6.30 -17.22 -4.79
N ILE A 41 -5.62 -16.18 -5.29
CA ILE A 41 -6.24 -14.88 -5.58
C ILE A 41 -7.26 -15.02 -6.72
N LEU A 42 -6.90 -15.70 -7.82
CA LEU A 42 -7.80 -15.92 -8.95
C LEU A 42 -9.04 -16.73 -8.54
N GLU A 43 -8.88 -17.75 -7.69
CA GLU A 43 -9.99 -18.54 -7.17
C GLU A 43 -10.88 -17.68 -6.27
N LEU A 44 -10.29 -16.87 -5.37
CA LEU A 44 -11.01 -15.98 -4.47
C LEU A 44 -11.77 -14.90 -5.24
N ASP A 45 -11.17 -14.29 -6.27
CA ASP A 45 -11.84 -13.29 -7.13
C ASP A 45 -13.06 -13.91 -7.82
N ALA A 46 -12.89 -15.09 -8.41
CA ALA A 46 -13.99 -15.81 -9.05
C ALA A 46 -15.10 -16.22 -8.06
N TYR A 47 -14.72 -16.60 -6.83
CA TYR A 47 -15.65 -16.97 -5.77
C TYR A 47 -16.46 -15.76 -5.29
N CYS A 48 -15.81 -14.61 -5.09
CA CYS A 48 -16.45 -13.35 -4.73
C CYS A 48 -17.44 -12.89 -5.82
N ARG A 49 -17.02 -12.89 -7.08
CA ARG A 49 -17.87 -12.50 -8.22
C ARG A 49 -19.17 -13.31 -8.32
N LYS A 50 -19.10 -14.62 -8.10
CA LYS A 50 -20.31 -15.50 -8.08
C LYS A 50 -21.29 -15.10 -6.98
N ARG A 51 -20.88 -14.28 -6.01
CA ARG A 51 -21.67 -13.79 -4.87
C ARG A 51 -21.96 -12.31 -4.93
N HIS A 52 -21.70 -11.68 -6.08
CA HIS A 52 -21.85 -10.25 -6.28
C HIS A 52 -21.00 -9.39 -5.30
N ILE A 53 -19.82 -9.92 -4.94
CA ILE A 53 -18.82 -9.22 -4.14
C ILE A 53 -17.64 -8.90 -5.05
N GLU A 54 -17.23 -7.64 -5.09
CA GLU A 54 -16.03 -7.19 -5.77
C GLU A 54 -14.84 -7.36 -4.84
N LEU A 55 -13.86 -8.19 -5.24
CA LEU A 55 -12.60 -8.32 -4.52
C LEU A 55 -11.65 -7.22 -5.01
N ILE A 56 -11.39 -6.24 -4.16
CA ILE A 56 -10.53 -5.10 -4.49
C ILE A 56 -9.10 -5.42 -4.06
N PRO A 57 -8.11 -5.35 -4.98
CA PRO A 57 -6.70 -5.48 -4.63
C PRO A 57 -6.26 -4.34 -3.69
N SER A 58 -5.57 -4.69 -2.61
CA SER A 58 -5.06 -3.76 -1.62
C SER A 58 -3.68 -4.24 -1.18
N ILE A 59 -2.63 -3.50 -1.51
CA ILE A 59 -1.24 -3.87 -1.21
C ILE A 59 -0.44 -2.65 -0.78
N ALA A 60 0.34 -2.77 0.30
CA ALA A 60 1.22 -1.73 0.77
C ALA A 60 2.28 -1.39 -0.31
N CYS A 61 2.30 -0.13 -0.75
CA CYS A 61 3.21 0.35 -1.80
C CYS A 61 4.11 1.50 -1.33
N PHE A 62 3.98 1.97 -0.08
CA PHE A 62 4.74 3.10 0.43
C PHE A 62 5.23 2.89 1.87
N GLY A 63 4.31 2.82 2.85
CA GLY A 63 4.55 2.39 4.22
C GLY A 63 4.36 0.89 4.38
N HIS A 64 4.52 0.38 5.60
CA HIS A 64 4.25 -1.02 5.98
C HIS A 64 5.03 -2.08 5.19
N LEU A 65 6.20 -1.75 4.67
CA LEU A 65 7.02 -2.65 3.87
C LEU A 65 8.07 -3.43 4.70
N TYR A 66 7.73 -3.77 5.95
CA TYR A 66 8.61 -4.44 6.90
C TYR A 66 9.38 -5.64 6.32
N LYS A 67 8.67 -6.60 5.74
CA LYS A 67 9.29 -7.82 5.18
C LYS A 67 10.13 -7.51 3.94
N VAL A 68 9.73 -6.56 3.13
CA VAL A 68 10.44 -6.16 1.91
C VAL A 68 11.74 -5.45 2.26
N LEU A 69 11.64 -4.40 3.08
CA LEU A 69 12.76 -3.50 3.39
C LEU A 69 13.76 -4.07 4.41
N ARG A 70 13.53 -5.27 4.94
CA ARG A 70 14.50 -6.02 5.73
C ARG A 70 15.28 -7.06 4.93
N THR A 71 14.96 -7.25 3.67
CA THR A 71 15.73 -8.15 2.81
C THR A 71 17.07 -7.52 2.42
N LYS A 72 18.08 -8.35 2.14
CA LYS A 72 19.38 -7.87 1.66
C LYS A 72 19.26 -7.12 0.33
N THR A 73 18.31 -7.53 -0.49
CA THR A 73 18.10 -6.95 -1.82
C THR A 73 17.51 -5.55 -1.74
N TYR A 74 16.60 -5.28 -0.79
CA TYR A 74 15.80 -4.04 -0.77
C TYR A 74 16.01 -3.14 0.45
N CYS A 75 16.84 -3.54 1.45
CA CYS A 75 17.07 -2.73 2.65
C CYS A 75 17.64 -1.34 2.33
N HIS A 76 18.35 -1.20 1.21
CA HIS A 76 18.86 0.09 0.76
C HIS A 76 17.77 1.10 0.37
N LEU A 77 16.52 0.65 0.17
CA LEU A 77 15.35 1.48 -0.11
C LEU A 77 14.56 1.87 1.15
N CYS A 78 14.95 1.39 2.33
CA CYS A 78 14.34 1.79 3.59
C CYS A 78 14.71 3.24 3.92
N GLU A 79 13.72 4.05 4.32
CA GLU A 79 13.93 5.44 4.74
C GLU A 79 14.90 5.55 5.92
N LEU A 80 14.69 4.73 6.96
CA LEU A 80 15.59 4.69 8.11
C LEU A 80 16.73 3.71 7.82
N PRO A 81 17.99 4.16 7.90
CA PRO A 81 19.15 3.27 7.74
C PRO A 81 19.24 2.27 8.89
N ASP A 82 19.87 1.13 8.62
CA ASP A 82 20.20 0.09 9.59
C ASP A 82 19.01 -0.56 10.32
N MET A 83 17.77 -0.34 9.82
CA MET A 83 16.57 -0.93 10.41
C MET A 83 16.35 -2.40 10.04
N GLU A 84 17.08 -2.93 9.08
CA GLU A 84 16.96 -4.32 8.63
C GLU A 84 17.34 -5.36 9.70
N GLN A 85 18.14 -4.96 10.69
CA GLN A 85 18.62 -5.84 11.76
C GLN A 85 17.87 -5.67 13.09
N GLU A 86 17.07 -4.61 13.22
CA GLU A 86 16.36 -4.33 14.45
C GLU A 86 15.21 -5.31 14.68
N PRO A 87 15.09 -5.90 15.87
CA PRO A 87 13.94 -6.70 16.24
C PRO A 87 12.76 -5.77 16.57
N PHE A 88 11.74 -5.77 15.73
CA PHE A 88 10.54 -4.97 15.97
C PHE A 88 9.44 -5.79 16.62
N GLY A 89 8.81 -5.22 17.65
CA GLY A 89 7.51 -5.65 18.12
C GLY A 89 6.42 -5.39 17.06
N PHE A 90 5.24 -5.94 17.27
CA PHE A 90 4.13 -5.75 16.33
C PHE A 90 3.80 -4.26 16.10
N VAL A 91 3.76 -3.47 17.16
CA VAL A 91 3.47 -2.03 17.08
C VAL A 91 4.58 -1.26 16.35
N ASP A 92 5.84 -1.62 16.60
CA ASP A 92 6.97 -0.95 15.94
C ASP A 92 6.96 -1.21 14.43
N ARG A 93 6.60 -2.44 14.01
CA ARG A 93 6.45 -2.79 12.58
C ARG A 93 5.44 -1.90 11.86
N MET A 94 4.34 -1.54 12.51
CA MET A 94 3.30 -0.70 11.91
C MET A 94 3.75 0.74 11.71
N LYS A 95 4.74 1.21 12.48
CA LYS A 95 5.21 2.60 12.44
C LYS A 95 6.43 2.82 11.55
N HIS A 96 7.08 1.77 11.11
CA HIS A 96 8.35 1.83 10.41
C HIS A 96 8.30 1.14 9.05
N HIS A 97 9.39 1.21 8.30
CA HIS A 97 9.56 0.61 6.98
C HIS A 97 8.78 1.32 5.86
N THR A 98 8.99 2.64 5.81
CA THR A 98 8.61 3.50 4.68
C THR A 98 9.73 3.51 3.63
N LEU A 99 9.36 3.61 2.37
CA LEU A 99 10.31 3.77 1.26
C LEU A 99 11.01 5.13 1.31
N ASP A 100 12.31 5.13 1.03
CA ASP A 100 13.09 6.34 0.76
C ASP A 100 12.69 6.93 -0.60
N VAL A 101 11.89 7.98 -0.59
CA VAL A 101 11.41 8.64 -1.82
C VAL A 101 12.49 9.46 -2.55
N SER A 102 13.65 9.67 -1.95
CA SER A 102 14.80 10.32 -2.61
C SER A 102 15.51 9.36 -3.58
N ASN A 103 15.30 8.05 -3.42
CA ASN A 103 15.82 7.03 -4.31
C ASN A 103 14.79 6.65 -5.39
N PRO A 104 15.08 6.85 -6.69
CA PRO A 104 14.15 6.53 -7.77
C PRO A 104 13.81 5.04 -7.87
N GLU A 105 14.63 4.15 -7.33
CA GLU A 105 14.33 2.71 -7.28
C GLU A 105 13.12 2.40 -6.38
N SER A 106 12.83 3.24 -5.38
CA SER A 106 11.66 3.09 -4.53
C SER A 106 10.35 3.13 -5.32
N MET A 107 10.24 4.07 -6.25
CA MET A 107 9.09 4.15 -7.16
C MET A 107 9.03 2.92 -8.10
N GLN A 108 10.16 2.45 -8.58
CA GLN A 108 10.23 1.26 -9.43
C GLN A 108 9.79 0.01 -8.67
N LEU A 109 10.21 -0.14 -7.42
CA LEU A 109 9.77 -1.23 -6.54
C LEU A 109 8.26 -1.20 -6.35
N ALA A 110 7.68 -0.05 -5.96
CA ALA A 110 6.24 0.11 -5.77
C ALA A 110 5.45 -0.25 -7.05
N LYS A 111 5.88 0.24 -8.22
CA LYS A 111 5.28 -0.12 -9.51
C LYS A 111 5.40 -1.61 -9.84
N SER A 112 6.50 -2.26 -9.45
CA SER A 112 6.67 -3.71 -9.66
C SER A 112 5.71 -4.54 -8.82
N LEU A 113 5.42 -4.12 -7.57
CA LEU A 113 4.40 -4.76 -6.73
C LEU A 113 3.01 -4.65 -7.38
N ILE A 114 2.67 -3.46 -7.88
CA ILE A 114 1.40 -3.21 -8.58
C ILE A 114 1.28 -4.08 -9.85
N ASP A 115 2.32 -4.11 -10.68
CA ASP A 115 2.31 -4.85 -11.95
C ASP A 115 2.12 -6.36 -11.79
N GLU A 116 2.65 -6.93 -10.71
CA GLU A 116 2.52 -8.36 -10.46
C GLU A 116 1.18 -8.71 -9.81
N PHE A 117 0.65 -7.86 -8.94
CA PHE A 117 -0.56 -8.13 -8.17
C PHE A 117 -1.85 -7.75 -8.91
N MET A 118 -1.89 -6.59 -9.54
CA MET A 118 -3.08 -6.03 -10.18
C MET A 118 -3.76 -6.94 -11.21
N PRO A 119 -3.05 -7.67 -12.10
CA PRO A 119 -3.67 -8.48 -13.13
C PRO A 119 -4.51 -9.65 -12.63
N LEU A 120 -4.36 -10.03 -11.36
CA LEU A 120 -5.07 -11.15 -10.75
C LEU A 120 -6.52 -10.82 -10.37
N PHE A 121 -6.91 -9.55 -10.46
CA PHE A 121 -8.21 -9.06 -10.00
C PHE A 121 -9.05 -8.51 -11.14
N THR A 122 -10.33 -8.87 -11.13
CA THR A 122 -11.32 -8.31 -12.06
C THR A 122 -11.83 -6.93 -11.65
N SER A 123 -11.60 -6.51 -10.40
CA SER A 123 -11.98 -5.20 -9.91
C SER A 123 -11.45 -4.06 -10.79
N LYS A 124 -12.24 -3.01 -10.93
CA LYS A 124 -11.81 -1.76 -11.55
C LYS A 124 -10.99 -0.86 -10.62
N TYR A 125 -10.97 -1.15 -9.33
CA TYR A 125 -10.24 -0.42 -8.31
C TYR A 125 -8.89 -1.07 -7.99
N PHE A 126 -7.97 -0.25 -7.47
CA PHE A 126 -6.71 -0.72 -6.91
C PHE A 126 -6.32 0.17 -5.72
N ASN A 127 -6.19 -0.41 -4.52
CA ASN A 127 -5.76 0.31 -3.33
C ASN A 127 -4.24 0.17 -3.16
N ILE A 128 -3.52 1.29 -3.27
CA ILE A 128 -2.07 1.38 -3.06
C ILE A 128 -1.69 1.47 -1.58
N CYS A 129 -2.65 1.50 -0.70
CA CYS A 129 -2.54 1.73 0.75
C CYS A 129 -1.94 3.10 1.08
N ALA A 130 -0.64 3.24 1.21
CA ALA A 130 0.09 4.49 1.48
C ALA A 130 -0.19 5.12 2.86
N ASP A 131 -0.70 4.31 3.80
CA ASP A 131 -0.96 4.66 5.19
C ASP A 131 0.33 4.67 6.04
N GLU A 132 0.25 5.37 7.16
CA GLU A 132 1.23 5.36 8.26
C GLU A 132 2.70 5.53 7.83
N THR A 133 2.97 6.41 6.88
CA THR A 133 4.33 6.71 6.39
C THR A 133 5.12 7.58 7.37
N PHE A 134 5.14 7.20 8.64
CA PHE A 134 5.68 8.01 9.75
C PHE A 134 7.19 8.25 9.69
N ASP A 135 7.93 7.43 8.96
CA ASP A 135 9.39 7.57 8.82
C ASP A 135 9.78 8.60 7.76
N LEU A 136 8.86 9.00 6.89
CA LEU A 136 9.15 9.87 5.75
C LEU A 136 9.87 11.15 6.17
N GLY A 137 11.02 11.40 5.55
CA GLY A 137 11.84 12.56 5.83
C GLY A 137 12.67 12.50 7.11
N LYS A 138 12.71 11.36 7.82
CA LYS A 138 13.45 11.22 9.08
C LYS A 138 14.80 10.50 8.94
N GLY A 139 15.12 10.01 7.77
CA GLY A 139 16.35 9.29 7.51
C GLY A 139 17.04 9.75 6.24
N LYS A 140 17.11 8.88 5.23
CA LYS A 140 17.82 9.15 3.97
C LYS A 140 17.27 10.34 3.21
N SER A 141 15.98 10.55 3.24
CA SER A 141 15.32 11.67 2.58
C SER A 141 15.20 12.94 3.44
N ALA A 142 15.88 13.02 4.60
CA ALA A 142 15.82 14.17 5.51
C ALA A 142 16.21 15.50 4.82
N GLY A 143 17.29 15.51 4.03
CA GLY A 143 17.69 16.71 3.29
C GLY A 143 16.66 17.16 2.24
N LEU A 144 15.91 16.23 1.66
CA LEU A 144 14.79 16.52 0.78
C LEU A 144 13.62 17.11 1.58
N ALA A 145 13.36 16.58 2.78
CA ALA A 145 12.31 17.07 3.67
C ALA A 145 12.57 18.51 4.14
N GLU A 146 13.83 18.89 4.41
CA GLU A 146 14.21 20.27 4.75
C GLU A 146 13.89 21.27 3.65
N THR A 147 14.01 20.85 2.39
CA THR A 147 13.82 21.74 1.22
C THR A 147 12.41 21.72 0.68
N LYS A 148 11.74 20.58 0.69
CA LYS A 148 10.45 20.34 0.02
C LYS A 148 9.28 20.19 0.99
N GLY A 149 9.55 19.77 2.24
CA GLY A 149 8.55 19.40 3.22
C GLY A 149 8.02 17.98 3.01
N THR A 150 7.72 17.29 4.12
CA THR A 150 7.25 15.89 4.12
C THR A 150 5.89 15.72 3.44
N GLN A 151 4.98 16.68 3.61
CA GLN A 151 3.67 16.68 2.95
C GLN A 151 3.80 16.66 1.42
N ARG A 152 4.69 17.48 0.88
CA ARG A 152 4.93 17.52 -0.56
C ARG A 152 5.60 16.25 -1.07
N MET A 153 6.53 15.69 -0.31
CA MET A 153 7.16 14.41 -0.64
C MET A 153 6.14 13.28 -0.70
N TYR A 154 5.25 13.20 0.29
CA TYR A 154 4.15 12.25 0.33
C TYR A 154 3.25 12.39 -0.89
N LEU A 155 2.76 13.62 -1.12
CA LEU A 155 1.85 13.91 -2.21
C LEU A 155 2.43 13.54 -3.58
N ASP A 156 3.69 13.90 -3.84
CA ASP A 156 4.33 13.61 -5.13
C ASP A 156 4.43 12.11 -5.37
N PHE A 157 4.78 11.33 -4.33
CA PHE A 157 4.90 9.88 -4.44
C PHE A 157 3.54 9.22 -4.67
N VAL A 158 2.52 9.59 -3.88
CA VAL A 158 1.14 9.07 -4.03
C VAL A 158 0.55 9.47 -5.37
N LYS A 159 0.75 10.71 -5.80
CA LYS A 159 0.29 11.22 -7.11
C LYS A 159 0.85 10.41 -8.27
N GLU A 160 2.16 10.09 -8.22
CA GLU A 160 2.79 9.29 -9.25
C GLU A 160 2.24 7.85 -9.27
N LEU A 161 2.05 7.22 -8.11
CA LEU A 161 1.45 5.89 -8.01
C LEU A 161 0.00 5.89 -8.50
N CYS A 162 -0.82 6.87 -8.08
CA CYS A 162 -2.19 7.00 -8.56
C CYS A 162 -2.25 7.19 -10.09
N GLY A 163 -1.38 8.06 -10.64
CA GLY A 163 -1.24 8.22 -12.09
C GLY A 163 -0.84 6.92 -12.79
N TYR A 164 0.03 6.14 -12.17
CA TYR A 164 0.42 4.83 -12.69
C TYR A 164 -0.76 3.85 -12.73
N VAL A 165 -1.55 3.75 -11.66
CA VAL A 165 -2.76 2.92 -11.60
C VAL A 165 -3.77 3.34 -12.68
N VAL A 166 -3.99 4.65 -12.86
CA VAL A 166 -4.84 5.19 -13.93
C VAL A 166 -4.33 4.79 -15.31
N SER A 167 -3.01 4.84 -15.54
CA SER A 167 -2.40 4.43 -16.81
C SER A 167 -2.63 2.94 -17.15
N LYS A 168 -2.89 2.12 -16.14
CA LYS A 168 -3.26 0.69 -16.28
C LYS A 168 -4.78 0.49 -16.45
N GLY A 169 -5.56 1.56 -16.53
CA GLY A 169 -7.01 1.51 -16.70
C GLY A 169 -7.80 1.17 -15.43
N LYS A 170 -7.19 1.38 -14.25
CA LYS A 170 -7.84 1.16 -12.95
C LYS A 170 -8.06 2.48 -12.22
N ILE A 171 -8.96 2.46 -11.24
CA ILE A 171 -9.25 3.60 -10.37
C ILE A 171 -8.41 3.45 -9.10
N PRO A 172 -7.49 4.38 -8.79
CA PRO A 172 -6.66 4.31 -7.61
C PRO A 172 -7.46 4.60 -6.34
N MET A 173 -7.12 3.88 -5.28
CA MET A 173 -7.57 4.10 -3.91
C MET A 173 -6.35 4.19 -3.00
N PHE A 174 -6.45 4.91 -1.88
CA PHE A 174 -5.43 4.94 -0.83
C PHE A 174 -6.06 5.30 0.52
N TRP A 175 -5.35 5.03 1.62
CA TRP A 175 -5.80 5.39 2.96
C TRP A 175 -5.48 6.85 3.27
N GLY A 176 -6.43 7.56 3.87
CA GLY A 176 -6.44 9.01 3.98
C GLY A 176 -5.75 9.59 5.22
N ASP A 177 -5.27 8.76 6.14
CA ASP A 177 -4.72 9.20 7.44
C ASP A 177 -3.63 10.29 7.32
N ILE A 178 -2.75 10.18 6.34
CA ILE A 178 -1.68 11.16 6.12
C ILE A 178 -2.20 12.43 5.44
N ILE A 179 -3.00 12.29 4.37
CA ILE A 179 -3.45 13.44 3.56
C ILE A 179 -4.51 14.28 4.29
N CYS A 180 -5.24 13.71 5.26
CA CYS A 180 -6.19 14.44 6.10
C CYS A 180 -5.53 15.58 6.89
N ALA A 181 -4.21 15.54 7.11
CA ALA A 181 -3.48 16.66 7.70
C ALA A 181 -3.27 17.86 6.74
N PHE A 182 -3.50 17.69 5.43
CA PHE A 182 -3.39 18.72 4.38
C PHE A 182 -4.36 18.43 3.22
N PRO A 183 -5.67 18.45 3.49
CA PRO A 183 -6.71 17.93 2.59
C PRO A 183 -6.83 18.68 1.26
N GLU A 184 -6.37 19.93 1.18
CA GLU A 184 -6.34 20.71 -0.06
C GLU A 184 -5.50 20.06 -1.16
N ALA A 185 -4.52 19.24 -0.78
CA ALA A 185 -3.64 18.54 -1.72
C ALA A 185 -4.36 17.44 -2.54
N VAL A 186 -5.52 16.96 -2.10
CA VAL A 186 -6.33 15.98 -2.83
C VAL A 186 -6.66 16.46 -4.25
N GLN A 187 -6.78 17.79 -4.44
CA GLN A 187 -7.06 18.39 -5.75
C GLN A 187 -5.95 18.16 -6.78
N GLU A 188 -4.74 17.83 -6.36
CA GLU A 188 -3.61 17.53 -7.24
C GLU A 188 -3.57 16.08 -7.73
N LEU A 189 -4.34 15.19 -7.09
CA LEU A 189 -4.42 13.78 -7.48
C LEU A 189 -5.28 13.61 -8.75
N PRO A 190 -5.13 12.49 -9.48
CA PRO A 190 -6.07 12.15 -10.55
C PRO A 190 -7.52 12.20 -10.04
N LYS A 191 -8.42 12.74 -10.84
CA LYS A 191 -9.82 13.00 -10.42
C LYS A 191 -10.60 11.75 -9.99
N GLU A 192 -10.19 10.61 -10.51
CA GLU A 192 -10.79 9.30 -10.22
C GLU A 192 -10.34 8.73 -8.87
N THR A 193 -9.33 9.32 -8.24
CA THR A 193 -8.73 8.81 -7.01
C THR A 193 -9.72 8.83 -5.86
N ILE A 194 -9.80 7.72 -5.12
CA ILE A 194 -10.65 7.56 -3.94
C ILE A 194 -9.76 7.56 -2.70
N CYS A 195 -9.97 8.54 -1.84
CA CYS A 195 -9.37 8.58 -0.51
C CYS A 195 -10.29 7.84 0.47
N LEU A 196 -9.73 6.89 1.24
CA LEU A 196 -10.46 6.09 2.21
C LEU A 196 -10.07 6.53 3.62
N ASN A 197 -10.98 7.15 4.35
CA ASN A 197 -10.78 7.44 5.75
C ASN A 197 -11.04 6.21 6.61
N TRP A 198 -10.28 6.06 7.70
CA TRP A 198 -10.39 4.95 8.63
C TRP A 198 -10.20 5.42 10.08
N GLY A 199 -10.75 4.68 11.02
CA GLY A 199 -10.60 4.94 12.44
C GLY A 199 -11.03 3.72 13.26
N TYR A 200 -10.52 3.60 14.48
CA TYR A 200 -10.82 2.49 15.37
C TYR A 200 -11.72 2.88 16.54
N ASP A 201 -11.82 4.15 16.86
CA ASP A 201 -12.59 4.67 17.98
C ASP A 201 -13.95 5.21 17.53
N ALA A 202 -14.98 5.04 18.40
CA ALA A 202 -16.33 5.52 18.13
C ALA A 202 -16.43 7.06 18.04
N ASP A 203 -15.49 7.75 18.70
CA ASP A 203 -15.40 9.22 18.75
C ASP A 203 -14.35 9.76 17.75
N TRP A 204 -13.95 8.96 16.75
CA TRP A 204 -13.06 9.42 15.69
C TRP A 204 -13.72 10.57 14.93
N PRO A 205 -13.04 11.73 14.74
CA PRO A 205 -13.65 12.84 14.03
C PRO A 205 -14.07 12.40 12.62
N GLU A 206 -15.35 12.64 12.31
CA GLU A 206 -15.85 12.55 10.93
C GLU A 206 -15.31 13.78 10.18
N ASP A 207 -14.27 13.59 9.38
CA ASP A 207 -13.73 14.65 8.51
C ASP A 207 -14.37 14.66 7.12
#